data_7f9b6c93ecc27e8db9b86a09e7433f2c
#
_entry.id   7f9b6c93ecc27e8db9b86a09e7433f2c
#
_cell.length_a   1.000
_cell.length_b   1.000
_cell.length_c   1.000
_cell.angle_alpha   90.00
_cell.angle_beta   90.00
_cell.angle_gamma   90.00
#
_symmetry.space_group_name_H-M   'P 1'
#
loop_
_entity.id
_entity.type
_entity.pdbx_description
1 polymer ?
#
loop_
_entity_poly.entity_id
_entity_poly.type
_entity_poly.pdbx_seq_one_letter_code
_entity_poly.pdbx_strand_id
1 'polypeptide(L)'
;RVSGEDTKKVIKLITNAELPKPRVATLRKINKINTSELIDEGIILWFPGPESYTGEDMAEFHIHGSKAVIDALHHSISKIANCRLAEAGEFTKLAFQNGKINLLKAESIADLISAETEIQRQQAIKIMNGNSADKFNSLREKLLKILSHVEAKIDFPDEDLPEDILKNIKKISNEVILNIKKILDDQKVGERIREGFKIAIIGPTNAGKSSLLNHLSNRDAAIVSEIAGTTRDVIETHLNIDGYPVVVSDTAGIRDSKNEIEKKGIKLALDKAENADLKLIVIDAKNIDFKGVLKELMDENA
;
A
#
# COMPACT_ATOMS: atom_id res chain seq x y z
N ARG A 1 8.63 -10.64 -15.66
CA ARG A 1 8.55 -11.92 -14.92
C ARG A 1 7.57 -12.85 -15.58
N VAL A 2 7.83 -14.15 -15.48
CA VAL A 2 6.94 -15.24 -15.87
C VAL A 2 6.92 -16.24 -14.72
N SER A 3 5.75 -16.75 -14.34
CA SER A 3 5.60 -17.78 -13.29
C SER A 3 4.61 -18.84 -13.76
N GLY A 4 4.84 -20.09 -13.40
CA GLY A 4 3.98 -21.22 -13.70
C GLY A 4 4.69 -22.40 -14.34
N GLU A 5 3.96 -23.47 -14.58
CA GLU A 5 4.48 -24.74 -15.09
C GLU A 5 5.17 -24.63 -16.45
N ASP A 6 4.67 -23.75 -17.33
CA ASP A 6 5.20 -23.55 -18.67
C ASP A 6 6.43 -22.60 -18.74
N THR A 7 6.95 -22.10 -17.60
CA THR A 7 8.07 -21.15 -17.55
C THR A 7 9.31 -21.66 -18.30
N LYS A 8 9.67 -22.95 -18.15
CA LYS A 8 10.79 -23.57 -18.88
C LYS A 8 10.61 -23.50 -20.39
N LYS A 9 9.39 -23.76 -20.86
CA LYS A 9 9.01 -23.70 -22.27
C LYS A 9 9.09 -22.27 -22.80
N VAL A 10 8.62 -21.29 -22.00
CA VAL A 10 8.72 -19.85 -22.36
C VAL A 10 10.18 -19.47 -22.56
N ILE A 11 11.08 -19.79 -21.62
CA ILE A 11 12.50 -19.49 -21.73
C ILE A 11 13.06 -20.06 -23.04
N LYS A 12 12.86 -21.36 -23.29
CA LYS A 12 13.40 -22.04 -24.49
C LYS A 12 12.87 -21.41 -25.79
N LEU A 13 11.57 -21.14 -25.88
CA LEU A 13 10.96 -20.57 -27.09
C LEU A 13 11.40 -19.13 -27.37
N ILE A 14 11.53 -18.31 -26.34
CA ILE A 14 11.92 -16.90 -26.49
C ILE A 14 13.43 -16.75 -26.76
N THR A 15 14.27 -17.64 -26.24
CA THR A 15 15.72 -17.54 -26.38
C THR A 15 16.30 -18.41 -27.49
N ASN A 16 15.53 -19.37 -28.01
CA ASN A 16 16.02 -20.43 -28.89
C ASN A 16 17.26 -21.15 -28.32
N ALA A 17 17.34 -21.30 -26.98
CA ALA A 17 18.48 -21.86 -26.29
C ALA A 17 18.07 -22.78 -25.12
N GLU A 18 19.00 -23.58 -24.64
CA GLU A 18 18.78 -24.37 -23.44
C GLU A 18 18.63 -23.48 -22.20
N LEU A 19 18.00 -24.05 -21.15
CA LEU A 19 17.76 -23.34 -19.89
C LEU A 19 19.08 -22.84 -19.28
N PRO A 20 19.11 -21.62 -18.76
CA PRO A 20 20.27 -21.14 -18.01
C PRO A 20 20.40 -21.92 -16.70
N LYS A 21 21.57 -21.89 -16.08
CA LYS A 21 21.75 -22.43 -14.74
C LYS A 21 20.82 -21.66 -13.76
N PRO A 22 20.16 -22.35 -12.81
CA PRO A 22 19.32 -21.70 -11.82
C PRO A 22 20.04 -20.57 -11.07
N ARG A 23 19.37 -19.41 -10.96
CA ARG A 23 19.85 -18.21 -10.24
C ARG A 23 21.16 -17.61 -10.77
N VAL A 24 21.53 -17.95 -12.00
CA VAL A 24 22.70 -17.38 -12.67
C VAL A 24 22.26 -16.41 -13.74
N ALA A 25 22.70 -15.17 -13.63
CA ALA A 25 22.47 -14.13 -14.65
C ALA A 25 23.13 -14.56 -15.96
N THR A 26 22.33 -14.74 -17.00
CA THR A 26 22.79 -15.28 -18.28
C THR A 26 22.36 -14.36 -19.41
N LEU A 27 23.32 -13.78 -20.12
CA LEU A 27 23.04 -12.97 -21.30
C LEU A 27 22.47 -13.84 -22.43
N ARG A 28 21.37 -13.44 -23.04
CA ARG A 28 20.68 -14.15 -24.11
C ARG A 28 20.04 -13.17 -25.10
N LYS A 29 19.99 -13.61 -26.34
CA LYS A 29 19.13 -12.99 -27.36
C LYS A 29 17.67 -13.39 -27.08
N ILE A 30 16.78 -12.42 -27.15
CA ILE A 30 15.35 -12.56 -26.92
C ILE A 30 14.68 -12.36 -28.28
N ASN A 31 14.02 -13.39 -28.77
CA ASN A 31 13.50 -13.44 -30.12
C ASN A 31 11.98 -13.54 -30.13
N LYS A 32 11.35 -13.10 -31.22
CA LYS A 32 9.95 -13.40 -31.47
C LYS A 32 9.77 -14.89 -31.72
N ILE A 33 8.72 -15.46 -31.13
CA ILE A 33 8.35 -16.87 -31.34
C ILE A 33 7.99 -17.06 -32.82
N ASN A 34 8.46 -18.16 -33.43
CA ASN A 34 8.21 -18.60 -34.80
C ASN A 34 8.90 -17.79 -35.91
N THR A 35 9.50 -16.64 -35.68
CA THR A 35 10.14 -15.84 -36.71
C THR A 35 11.64 -15.69 -36.51
N SER A 36 12.17 -16.01 -35.33
CA SER A 36 13.56 -15.78 -34.91
C SER A 36 14.04 -14.31 -35.07
N GLU A 37 13.11 -13.38 -35.27
CA GLU A 37 13.39 -11.95 -35.29
C GLU A 37 13.82 -11.50 -33.88
N LEU A 38 14.96 -10.83 -33.79
CA LEU A 38 15.51 -10.32 -32.53
C LEU A 38 14.62 -9.21 -31.96
N ILE A 39 14.14 -9.37 -30.75
CA ILE A 39 13.44 -8.33 -29.99
C ILE A 39 14.47 -7.50 -29.21
N ASP A 40 15.35 -8.19 -28.47
CA ASP A 40 16.34 -7.55 -27.59
C ASP A 40 17.46 -8.53 -27.21
N GLU A 41 18.50 -8.01 -26.59
CA GLU A 41 19.52 -8.81 -25.93
C GLU A 41 19.58 -8.43 -24.47
N GLY A 42 19.30 -9.37 -23.55
CA GLY A 42 19.14 -9.09 -22.14
C GLY A 42 19.53 -10.23 -21.24
N ILE A 43 19.46 -9.99 -19.92
CA ILE A 43 19.78 -10.99 -18.92
C ILE A 43 18.52 -11.77 -18.58
N ILE A 44 18.67 -13.10 -18.54
CA ILE A 44 17.63 -14.00 -18.05
C ILE A 44 18.11 -14.65 -16.77
N LEU A 45 17.22 -14.67 -15.78
CA LEU A 45 17.35 -15.40 -14.54
C LEU A 45 16.24 -16.44 -14.46
N TRP A 46 16.58 -17.67 -14.14
CA TRP A 46 15.62 -18.73 -13.91
C TRP A 46 15.65 -19.21 -12.46
N PHE A 47 14.48 -19.32 -11.86
CA PHE A 47 14.26 -19.75 -10.49
C PHE A 47 13.33 -20.97 -10.49
N PRO A 48 13.87 -22.20 -10.33
CA PRO A 48 13.02 -23.38 -10.21
C PRO A 48 12.20 -23.35 -8.92
N GLY A 49 10.97 -23.79 -9.02
CA GLY A 49 10.13 -24.06 -7.86
C GLY A 49 10.67 -25.24 -7.03
N PRO A 50 10.35 -25.32 -5.74
CA PRO A 50 9.58 -24.37 -4.92
C PRO A 50 10.39 -23.16 -4.42
N GLU A 51 11.70 -23.08 -4.70
CA GLU A 51 12.61 -22.06 -4.20
C GLU A 51 12.62 -20.80 -5.09
N SER A 52 11.44 -20.30 -5.46
CA SER A 52 11.19 -19.06 -6.20
C SER A 52 10.36 -18.09 -5.36
N TYR A 53 10.15 -16.88 -5.85
CA TYR A 53 9.29 -15.88 -5.19
C TYR A 53 7.85 -16.35 -5.07
N THR A 54 7.28 -16.91 -6.14
CA THR A 54 5.90 -17.42 -6.17
C THR A 54 5.74 -18.83 -5.63
N GLY A 55 6.84 -19.59 -5.48
CA GLY A 55 6.82 -21.02 -5.18
C GLY A 55 6.67 -21.91 -6.42
N GLU A 56 6.45 -21.33 -7.59
CA GLU A 56 6.39 -22.02 -8.89
C GLU A 56 7.71 -21.86 -9.65
N ASP A 57 7.87 -22.53 -10.79
CA ASP A 57 8.95 -22.20 -11.73
C ASP A 57 8.79 -20.75 -12.18
N MET A 58 9.85 -19.93 -12.09
CA MET A 58 9.79 -18.51 -12.40
C MET A 58 11.01 -18.06 -13.23
N ALA A 59 10.79 -17.13 -14.13
CA ALA A 59 11.85 -16.49 -14.90
C ALA A 59 11.73 -14.96 -14.82
N GLU A 60 12.89 -14.30 -14.85
CA GLU A 60 12.99 -12.86 -15.02
C GLU A 60 13.74 -12.55 -16.31
N PHE A 61 13.17 -11.62 -17.08
CA PHE A 61 13.74 -11.08 -18.30
C PHE A 61 14.11 -9.62 -18.04
N HIS A 62 15.40 -9.33 -17.98
CA HIS A 62 15.92 -7.97 -17.82
C HIS A 62 16.26 -7.44 -19.21
N ILE A 63 15.38 -6.62 -19.73
CA ILE A 63 15.40 -6.07 -21.09
C ILE A 63 15.57 -4.56 -21.06
N HIS A 64 15.88 -3.95 -22.21
CA HIS A 64 15.84 -2.52 -22.35
C HIS A 64 14.41 -2.00 -22.17
N GLY A 65 14.24 -0.95 -21.34
CA GLY A 65 12.94 -0.49 -20.83
C GLY A 65 12.08 0.30 -21.82
N SER A 66 12.29 0.20 -23.12
CA SER A 66 11.41 0.87 -24.09
C SER A 66 10.05 0.19 -24.15
N LYS A 67 8.98 0.98 -24.29
CA LYS A 67 7.62 0.46 -24.44
C LYS A 67 7.52 -0.54 -25.61
N ALA A 68 8.20 -0.26 -26.73
CA ALA A 68 8.19 -1.14 -27.91
C ALA A 68 8.78 -2.52 -27.63
N VAL A 69 9.89 -2.61 -26.87
CA VAL A 69 10.51 -3.89 -26.48
C VAL A 69 9.61 -4.65 -25.51
N ILE A 70 9.04 -3.97 -24.53
CA ILE A 70 8.12 -4.56 -23.56
C ILE A 70 6.88 -5.13 -24.26
N ASP A 71 6.24 -4.35 -25.14
CA ASP A 71 5.05 -4.76 -25.88
C ASP A 71 5.35 -5.93 -26.84
N ALA A 72 6.51 -5.92 -27.52
CA ALA A 72 6.94 -7.00 -28.41
C ALA A 72 7.17 -8.32 -27.63
N LEU A 73 7.79 -8.25 -26.45
CA LEU A 73 8.00 -9.41 -25.59
C LEU A 73 6.68 -9.96 -25.05
N HIS A 74 5.79 -9.09 -24.53
CA HIS A 74 4.46 -9.49 -24.06
C HIS A 74 3.65 -10.16 -25.16
N HIS A 75 3.60 -9.53 -26.36
CA HIS A 75 2.91 -10.11 -27.51
C HIS A 75 3.49 -11.46 -27.94
N SER A 76 4.82 -11.64 -27.83
CA SER A 76 5.46 -12.89 -28.16
C SER A 76 5.10 -13.99 -27.15
N ILE A 77 5.15 -13.70 -25.86
CA ILE A 77 4.81 -14.66 -24.80
C ILE A 77 3.33 -15.02 -24.83
N SER A 78 2.42 -14.06 -25.08
CA SER A 78 0.97 -14.31 -25.14
C SER A 78 0.53 -15.27 -26.26
N LYS A 79 1.41 -15.55 -27.24
CA LYS A 79 1.18 -16.57 -28.27
C LYS A 79 1.44 -17.99 -27.80
N ILE A 80 2.08 -18.16 -26.64
CA ILE A 80 2.29 -19.48 -26.04
C ILE A 80 0.98 -19.89 -25.36
N ALA A 81 0.50 -21.09 -25.65
CA ALA A 81 -0.67 -21.61 -24.98
C ALA A 81 -0.48 -21.58 -23.45
N ASN A 82 -1.54 -21.26 -22.72
CA ASN A 82 -1.58 -21.13 -21.25
C ASN A 82 -0.79 -19.92 -20.67
N CYS A 83 -0.27 -19.02 -21.52
CA CYS A 83 0.35 -17.80 -21.06
C CYS A 83 -0.59 -16.60 -21.24
N ARG A 84 -0.75 -15.82 -20.21
CA ARG A 84 -1.52 -14.57 -20.19
C ARG A 84 -0.74 -13.48 -19.45
N LEU A 85 -1.14 -12.25 -19.66
CA LEU A 85 -0.63 -11.13 -18.86
C LEU A 85 -1.12 -11.27 -17.40
N ALA A 86 -0.22 -11.05 -16.46
CA ALA A 86 -0.53 -11.05 -15.06
C ALA A 86 -1.30 -9.78 -14.66
N GLU A 87 -2.19 -9.91 -13.71
CA GLU A 87 -2.86 -8.78 -13.06
C GLU A 87 -1.90 -8.06 -12.09
N ALA A 88 -2.23 -6.81 -11.74
CA ALA A 88 -1.43 -6.08 -10.76
C ALA A 88 -1.43 -6.81 -9.40
N GLY A 89 -0.23 -7.05 -8.85
CA GLY A 89 -0.05 -7.76 -7.57
C GLY A 89 -0.16 -9.29 -7.66
N GLU A 90 -0.42 -9.90 -8.84
CA GLU A 90 -0.67 -11.33 -8.97
C GLU A 90 0.50 -12.21 -8.51
N PHE A 91 1.74 -11.83 -8.77
CA PHE A 91 2.92 -12.57 -8.28
C PHE A 91 2.98 -12.61 -6.75
N THR A 92 2.64 -11.51 -6.09
CA THR A 92 2.58 -11.44 -4.62
C THR A 92 1.41 -12.25 -4.07
N LYS A 93 0.26 -12.26 -4.77
CA LYS A 93 -0.89 -13.10 -4.44
C LYS A 93 -0.54 -14.58 -4.52
N LEU A 94 0.14 -15.02 -5.58
CA LEU A 94 0.63 -16.40 -5.72
C LEU A 94 1.63 -16.76 -4.62
N ALA A 95 2.56 -15.87 -4.30
CA ALA A 95 3.50 -16.08 -3.21
C ALA A 95 2.79 -16.28 -1.86
N PHE A 96 1.73 -15.52 -1.59
CA PHE A 96 0.90 -15.68 -0.41
C PHE A 96 0.12 -17.00 -0.42
N GLN A 97 -0.54 -17.35 -1.53
CA GLN A 97 -1.30 -18.59 -1.69
C GLN A 97 -0.43 -19.84 -1.52
N ASN A 98 0.81 -19.78 -2.00
CA ASN A 98 1.81 -20.85 -1.88
C ASN A 98 2.58 -20.83 -0.55
N GLY A 99 2.15 -20.01 0.43
CA GLY A 99 2.75 -19.95 1.76
C GLY A 99 4.18 -19.41 1.82
N LYS A 100 4.65 -18.71 0.76
CA LYS A 100 6.00 -18.11 0.71
C LYS A 100 6.11 -16.84 1.54
N ILE A 101 5.00 -16.11 1.65
CA ILE A 101 4.88 -14.90 2.45
C ILE A 101 3.55 -14.90 3.21
N ASN A 102 3.50 -14.19 4.32
CA ASN A 102 2.24 -13.94 5.05
C ASN A 102 1.55 -12.66 4.54
N LEU A 103 0.31 -12.43 4.98
CA LEU A 103 -0.48 -11.28 4.53
C LEU A 103 0.18 -9.95 4.90
N LEU A 104 0.73 -9.80 6.10
CA LEU A 104 1.43 -8.58 6.53
C LEU A 104 2.62 -8.25 5.62
N LYS A 105 3.37 -9.28 5.18
CA LYS A 105 4.46 -9.09 4.24
C LYS A 105 3.96 -8.72 2.86
N ALA A 106 2.83 -9.28 2.39
CA ALA A 106 2.23 -8.90 1.12
C ALA A 106 1.77 -7.43 1.13
N GLU A 107 1.11 -6.99 2.21
CA GLU A 107 0.70 -5.59 2.40
C GLU A 107 1.92 -4.66 2.50
N SER A 108 2.96 -5.04 3.26
CA SER A 108 4.17 -4.23 3.38
C SER A 108 4.95 -4.07 2.07
N ILE A 109 4.87 -5.05 1.15
CA ILE A 109 5.42 -4.93 -0.20
C ILE A 109 4.64 -3.87 -1.01
N ALA A 110 3.31 -3.86 -0.91
CA ALA A 110 2.51 -2.83 -1.55
C ALA A 110 2.81 -1.43 -0.97
N ASP A 111 2.90 -1.31 0.35
CA ASP A 111 3.27 -0.06 1.03
C ASP A 111 4.68 0.42 0.62
N LEU A 112 5.63 -0.52 0.47
CA LEU A 112 6.99 -0.18 0.03
C LEU A 112 7.04 0.32 -1.41
N ILE A 113 6.23 -0.26 -2.30
CA ILE A 113 6.13 0.16 -3.71
C ILE A 113 5.48 1.54 -3.82
N SER A 114 4.48 1.83 -2.98
CA SER A 114 3.77 3.10 -2.96
C SER A 114 4.41 4.16 -2.05
N ALA A 115 5.49 3.84 -1.34
CA ALA A 115 6.17 4.78 -0.46
C ALA A 115 6.78 5.95 -1.24
N GLU A 116 6.36 7.15 -0.93
CA GLU A 116 6.82 8.41 -1.53
C GLU A 116 7.82 9.15 -0.63
N THR A 117 7.88 8.76 0.66
CA THR A 117 8.77 9.38 1.64
C THR A 117 9.66 8.35 2.35
N GLU A 118 10.76 8.83 2.92
CA GLU A 118 11.70 7.97 3.65
C GLU A 118 11.06 7.31 4.87
N ILE A 119 10.19 8.01 5.57
CA ILE A 119 9.50 7.46 6.75
C ILE A 119 8.51 6.35 6.35
N GLN A 120 7.77 6.52 5.25
CA GLN A 120 6.93 5.45 4.69
C GLN A 120 7.76 4.22 4.32
N ARG A 121 8.88 4.41 3.61
CA ARG A 121 9.79 3.33 3.25
C ARG A 121 10.30 2.58 4.48
N GLN A 122 10.75 3.30 5.51
CA GLN A 122 11.24 2.70 6.75
C GLN A 122 10.16 1.92 7.47
N GLN A 123 8.93 2.44 7.54
CA GLN A 123 7.80 1.76 8.15
C GLN A 123 7.46 0.47 7.40
N ALA A 124 7.36 0.50 6.07
CA ALA A 124 7.11 -0.68 5.24
C ALA A 124 8.17 -1.76 5.45
N ILE A 125 9.45 -1.40 5.43
CA ILE A 125 10.56 -2.33 5.71
C ILE A 125 10.46 -2.91 7.14
N LYS A 126 10.12 -2.10 8.13
CA LYS A 126 9.97 -2.56 9.52
C LYS A 126 8.87 -3.61 9.67
N ILE A 127 7.74 -3.43 8.97
CA ILE A 127 6.65 -4.40 8.94
C ILE A 127 7.08 -5.66 8.18
N MET A 128 7.71 -5.50 7.01
CA MET A 128 8.20 -6.59 6.16
C MET A 128 9.20 -7.50 6.88
N ASN A 129 10.03 -6.95 7.75
CA ASN A 129 11.02 -7.68 8.57
C ASN A 129 10.42 -8.41 9.78
N GLY A 130 9.10 -8.40 9.95
CA GLY A 130 8.40 -9.24 10.93
C GLY A 130 8.06 -8.60 12.26
N ASN A 131 8.45 -7.34 12.53
CA ASN A 131 8.19 -6.70 13.84
C ASN A 131 6.70 -6.71 14.26
N SER A 132 5.79 -6.61 13.30
CA SER A 132 4.36 -6.71 13.55
C SER A 132 3.89 -8.16 13.61
N ALA A 133 4.42 -9.03 12.74
CA ALA A 133 4.09 -10.45 12.72
C ALA A 133 4.43 -11.14 14.04
N ASP A 134 5.56 -10.83 14.67
CA ASP A 134 5.97 -11.39 15.97
C ASP A 134 5.00 -11.03 17.08
N LYS A 135 4.47 -9.79 17.09
CA LYS A 135 3.45 -9.37 18.06
C LYS A 135 2.16 -10.16 17.87
N PHE A 136 1.67 -10.31 16.65
CA PHE A 136 0.46 -11.09 16.36
C PHE A 136 0.64 -12.57 16.64
N ASN A 137 1.80 -13.15 16.32
CA ASN A 137 2.13 -14.53 16.69
C ASN A 137 2.13 -14.74 18.19
N SER A 138 2.69 -13.82 18.97
CA SER A 138 2.65 -13.88 20.44
C SER A 138 1.21 -13.83 20.99
N LEU A 139 0.35 -13.00 20.40
CA LEU A 139 -1.08 -12.96 20.77
C LEU A 139 -1.78 -14.27 20.41
N ARG A 140 -1.50 -14.81 19.21
CA ARG A 140 -2.05 -16.09 18.74
C ARG A 140 -1.68 -17.24 19.67
N GLU A 141 -0.41 -17.36 20.06
CA GLU A 141 0.04 -18.41 20.98
C GLU A 141 -0.66 -18.32 22.36
N LYS A 142 -0.86 -17.11 22.87
CA LYS A 142 -1.62 -16.89 24.10
C LYS A 142 -3.08 -17.32 23.96
N LEU A 143 -3.73 -16.99 22.84
CA LEU A 143 -5.11 -17.40 22.56
C LEU A 143 -5.24 -18.92 22.38
N LEU A 144 -4.29 -19.56 21.68
CA LEU A 144 -4.25 -21.03 21.56
C LEU A 144 -4.12 -21.71 22.91
N LYS A 145 -3.27 -21.16 23.80
CA LYS A 145 -3.13 -21.67 25.17
C LYS A 145 -4.44 -21.54 25.97
N ILE A 146 -5.17 -20.44 25.82
CA ILE A 146 -6.49 -20.27 26.44
C ILE A 146 -7.45 -21.34 25.89
N LEU A 147 -7.51 -21.47 24.56
CA LEU A 147 -8.39 -22.42 23.89
C LEU A 147 -8.12 -23.86 24.38
N SER A 148 -6.86 -24.30 24.40
CA SER A 148 -6.50 -25.65 24.86
C SER A 148 -6.92 -25.91 26.31
N HIS A 149 -6.82 -24.92 27.21
CA HIS A 149 -7.32 -25.05 28.57
C HIS A 149 -8.85 -25.13 28.67
N VAL A 150 -9.56 -24.40 27.80
CA VAL A 150 -11.04 -24.47 27.75
C VAL A 150 -11.50 -25.81 27.18
N GLU A 151 -10.90 -26.29 26.10
CA GLU A 151 -11.20 -27.59 25.50
C GLU A 151 -10.94 -28.72 26.52
N ALA A 152 -9.79 -28.72 27.19
CA ALA A 152 -9.51 -29.70 28.24
C ALA A 152 -10.57 -29.73 29.32
N LYS A 153 -11.13 -28.56 29.72
CA LYS A 153 -12.20 -28.49 30.71
C LYS A 153 -13.54 -29.02 30.21
N ILE A 154 -13.78 -28.94 28.90
CA ILE A 154 -15.02 -29.45 28.28
C ILE A 154 -14.91 -30.96 28.04
N ASP A 155 -13.76 -31.42 27.53
CA ASP A 155 -13.56 -32.83 27.15
C ASP A 155 -13.37 -33.76 28.37
N PHE A 156 -12.81 -33.22 29.46
CA PHE A 156 -12.51 -33.98 30.67
C PHE A 156 -13.21 -33.36 31.91
N PRO A 157 -14.56 -33.36 31.96
CA PRO A 157 -15.30 -32.69 33.02
C PRO A 157 -15.12 -33.37 34.40
N ASP A 158 -14.85 -34.66 34.41
CA ASP A 158 -14.74 -35.49 35.62
C ASP A 158 -13.29 -35.65 36.11
N GLU A 159 -12.30 -35.09 35.38
CA GLU A 159 -10.92 -35.09 35.82
C GLU A 159 -10.62 -33.90 36.76
N ASP A 160 -9.84 -34.16 37.82
CA ASP A 160 -9.34 -33.14 38.76
C ASP A 160 -8.31 -32.25 38.06
N LEU A 161 -8.79 -31.37 37.18
CA LEU A 161 -7.97 -30.34 36.55
C LEU A 161 -7.53 -29.33 37.62
N PRO A 162 -6.27 -28.82 37.56
CA PRO A 162 -5.79 -27.87 38.57
C PRO A 162 -6.73 -26.69 38.74
N GLU A 163 -7.08 -26.35 39.99
CA GLU A 163 -8.00 -25.25 40.33
C GLU A 163 -7.54 -23.90 39.76
N ASP A 164 -6.27 -23.75 39.44
CA ASP A 164 -5.69 -22.54 38.87
C ASP A 164 -5.95 -22.32 37.39
N ILE A 165 -6.49 -23.32 36.66
CA ILE A 165 -6.74 -23.18 35.19
C ILE A 165 -7.62 -21.98 34.89
N LEU A 166 -8.74 -21.81 35.59
CA LEU A 166 -9.65 -20.68 35.38
C LEU A 166 -8.99 -19.32 35.70
N LYS A 167 -8.16 -19.28 36.75
CA LYS A 167 -7.39 -18.08 37.10
C LYS A 167 -6.38 -17.75 36.01
N ASN A 168 -5.69 -18.77 35.49
CA ASN A 168 -4.71 -18.63 34.42
C ASN A 168 -5.37 -18.16 33.11
N ILE A 169 -6.52 -18.74 32.70
CA ILE A 169 -7.29 -18.30 31.56
C ILE A 169 -7.63 -16.82 31.71
N LYS A 170 -8.19 -16.39 32.84
CA LYS A 170 -8.55 -15.00 33.07
C LYS A 170 -7.34 -14.07 33.03
N LYS A 171 -6.21 -14.47 33.58
CA LYS A 171 -4.96 -13.71 33.55
C LYS A 171 -4.47 -13.50 32.13
N ILE A 172 -4.33 -14.59 31.35
CA ILE A 172 -3.84 -14.53 29.97
C ILE A 172 -4.82 -13.74 29.08
N SER A 173 -6.13 -13.91 29.26
CA SER A 173 -7.15 -13.14 28.54
C SER A 173 -7.01 -11.63 28.79
N ASN A 174 -6.82 -11.23 30.03
CA ASN A 174 -6.62 -9.83 30.38
C ASN A 174 -5.32 -9.28 29.79
N GLU A 175 -4.23 -10.05 29.79
CA GLU A 175 -2.98 -9.65 29.12
C GLU A 175 -3.17 -9.44 27.62
N VAL A 176 -3.91 -10.34 26.94
CA VAL A 176 -4.24 -10.19 25.50
C VAL A 176 -5.06 -8.93 25.26
N ILE A 177 -6.10 -8.70 26.06
CA ILE A 177 -6.96 -7.50 25.94
C ILE A 177 -6.14 -6.22 26.13
N LEU A 178 -5.27 -6.17 27.14
CA LEU A 178 -4.41 -5.00 27.37
C LEU A 178 -3.44 -4.75 26.22
N ASN A 179 -2.84 -5.81 25.67
CA ASN A 179 -1.95 -5.69 24.51
C ASN A 179 -2.68 -5.20 23.27
N ILE A 180 -3.89 -5.71 23.00
CA ILE A 180 -4.72 -5.26 21.89
C ILE A 180 -5.11 -3.78 22.07
N LYS A 181 -5.59 -3.40 23.26
CA LYS A 181 -5.91 -2.00 23.55
C LYS A 181 -4.73 -1.07 23.34
N LYS A 182 -3.52 -1.47 23.77
CA LYS A 182 -2.30 -0.69 23.54
C LYS A 182 -1.94 -0.53 22.05
N ILE A 183 -2.25 -1.54 21.23
CA ILE A 183 -2.04 -1.46 19.78
C ILE A 183 -3.07 -0.51 19.14
N LEU A 184 -4.32 -0.56 19.60
CA LEU A 184 -5.40 0.30 19.08
C LEU A 184 -5.27 1.76 19.52
N ASP A 185 -4.64 2.02 20.66
CA ASP A 185 -4.42 3.35 21.23
C ASP A 185 -3.11 3.99 20.74
N ASP A 186 -2.76 3.77 19.47
CA ASP A 186 -1.57 4.33 18.85
C ASP A 186 -1.79 5.74 18.26
N GLN A 187 -2.95 6.35 18.51
CA GLN A 187 -3.37 7.65 17.98
C GLN A 187 -3.30 7.73 16.45
N LYS A 188 -3.48 6.60 15.77
CA LYS A 188 -3.43 6.47 14.32
C LYS A 188 -2.08 6.86 13.69
N VAL A 189 -0.99 6.84 14.44
CA VAL A 189 0.34 7.20 13.92
C VAL A 189 0.73 6.34 12.72
N GLY A 190 0.49 5.04 12.81
CA GLY A 190 0.78 4.10 11.71
C GLY A 190 -0.03 4.41 10.45
N GLU A 191 -1.31 4.72 10.59
CA GLU A 191 -2.22 5.09 9.51
C GLU A 191 -1.79 6.42 8.85
N ARG A 192 -1.47 7.44 9.66
CA ARG A 192 -0.99 8.73 9.18
C ARG A 192 0.33 8.66 8.42
N ILE A 193 1.24 7.79 8.82
CA ILE A 193 2.48 7.57 8.06
C ILE A 193 2.17 6.88 6.72
N ARG A 194 1.26 5.91 6.71
CA ARG A 194 0.90 5.17 5.50
C ARG A 194 0.14 6.02 4.50
N GLU A 195 -0.93 6.68 4.94
CA GLU A 195 -1.84 7.45 4.09
C GLU A 195 -1.44 8.91 3.88
N GLY A 196 -0.55 9.42 4.71
CA GLY A 196 -0.20 10.83 4.80
C GLY A 196 -1.01 11.57 5.85
N PHE A 197 -0.40 12.58 6.44
CA PHE A 197 -1.03 13.51 7.36
C PHE A 197 -1.93 14.47 6.57
N LYS A 198 -3.24 14.40 6.80
CA LYS A 198 -4.24 15.13 6.01
C LYS A 198 -4.42 16.56 6.51
N ILE A 199 -4.13 17.55 5.66
CA ILE A 199 -4.30 18.97 5.96
C ILE A 199 -5.32 19.56 5.02
N ALA A 200 -6.36 20.18 5.57
CA ALA A 200 -7.33 20.97 4.79
C ALA A 200 -7.02 22.46 4.92
N ILE A 201 -6.85 23.16 3.79
CA ILE A 201 -6.70 24.61 3.76
C ILE A 201 -8.06 25.23 3.50
N ILE A 202 -8.59 25.98 4.47
CA ILE A 202 -9.93 26.57 4.47
C ILE A 202 -9.80 28.10 4.51
N GLY A 203 -10.74 28.80 3.90
CA GLY A 203 -10.78 30.27 3.98
C GLY A 203 -11.56 30.88 2.81
N PRO A 204 -11.89 32.18 2.89
CA PRO A 204 -12.63 32.87 1.86
C PRO A 204 -11.90 32.91 0.51
N THR A 205 -12.63 33.24 -0.54
CA THR A 205 -12.01 33.43 -1.87
C THR A 205 -11.00 34.57 -1.81
N ASN A 206 -9.88 34.40 -2.52
CA ASN A 206 -8.78 35.38 -2.57
C ASN A 206 -8.03 35.62 -1.23
N ALA A 207 -8.24 34.80 -0.20
CA ALA A 207 -7.50 34.90 1.07
C ALA A 207 -6.03 34.46 0.97
N GLY A 208 -5.58 33.93 -0.18
CA GLY A 208 -4.21 33.49 -0.37
C GLY A 208 -3.98 31.99 -0.23
N LYS A 209 -5.03 31.16 -0.18
CA LYS A 209 -4.93 29.70 -0.06
C LYS A 209 -4.03 29.05 -1.12
N SER A 210 -4.31 29.34 -2.40
CA SER A 210 -3.50 28.79 -3.51
C SER A 210 -2.07 29.34 -3.52
N SER A 211 -1.86 30.57 -3.04
CA SER A 211 -0.50 31.11 -2.86
C SER A 211 0.26 30.39 -1.76
N LEU A 212 -0.40 30.04 -0.66
CA LEU A 212 0.16 29.24 0.42
C LEU A 212 0.50 27.84 -0.09
N LEU A 213 -0.44 27.18 -0.79
CA LEU A 213 -0.22 25.86 -1.36
C LEU A 213 0.95 25.85 -2.34
N ASN A 214 1.02 26.81 -3.27
CA ASN A 214 2.12 26.96 -4.20
C ASN A 214 3.46 27.20 -3.49
N HIS A 215 3.46 27.97 -2.41
CA HIS A 215 4.66 28.21 -1.64
C HIS A 215 5.16 26.93 -0.92
N LEU A 216 4.24 26.15 -0.36
CA LEU A 216 4.55 24.85 0.24
C LEU A 216 5.06 23.85 -0.82
N SER A 217 4.42 23.83 -2.00
CA SER A 217 4.80 22.94 -3.11
C SER A 217 6.17 23.29 -3.73
N ASN A 218 6.55 24.57 -3.74
CA ASN A 218 7.81 25.02 -4.31
C ASN A 218 9.02 24.87 -3.37
N ARG A 219 8.79 24.53 -2.11
CA ARG A 219 9.80 24.50 -1.05
C ARG A 219 10.48 23.17 -0.83
N ASP A 220 10.52 22.26 -1.80
CA ASP A 220 11.14 20.92 -1.77
C ASP A 220 10.19 19.71 -1.73
N ALA A 221 8.91 19.93 -1.91
CA ALA A 221 8.03 18.95 -1.32
C ALA A 221 6.96 18.38 -2.26
N ALA A 222 6.74 18.91 -3.44
CA ALA A 222 5.72 18.36 -4.32
C ALA A 222 6.15 16.99 -4.86
N ILE A 223 5.50 15.96 -4.37
CA ILE A 223 5.59 14.63 -4.97
C ILE A 223 4.60 14.63 -6.14
N VAL A 224 5.13 14.56 -7.36
CA VAL A 224 4.28 14.42 -8.55
C VAL A 224 3.80 12.97 -8.59
N SER A 225 2.69 12.69 -7.93
CA SER A 225 2.00 11.41 -8.09
C SER A 225 1.25 11.43 -9.42
N GLU A 226 1.72 10.66 -10.41
CA GLU A 226 1.01 10.37 -11.65
C GLU A 226 -0.17 9.39 -11.40
N ILE A 227 -0.98 9.61 -10.41
CA ILE A 227 -2.26 8.89 -10.32
C ILE A 227 -3.22 9.57 -11.31
N ALA A 228 -3.13 9.13 -12.56
CA ALA A 228 -4.05 9.50 -13.62
C ALA A 228 -5.44 8.99 -13.27
N GLY A 229 -6.33 9.89 -12.96
CA GLY A 229 -7.75 9.59 -12.96
C GLY A 229 -8.55 10.26 -11.86
N THR A 230 -8.72 11.58 -11.90
CA THR A 230 -9.97 12.26 -11.49
C THR A 230 -9.84 13.77 -11.74
N THR A 231 -10.12 14.21 -12.93
CA THR A 231 -10.12 15.63 -13.33
C THR A 231 -11.33 16.43 -12.83
N ARG A 232 -12.03 15.98 -11.77
CA ARG A 232 -13.23 16.65 -11.21
C ARG A 232 -13.30 16.66 -9.68
N ASP A 233 -12.33 16.07 -8.98
CA ASP A 233 -12.31 16.06 -7.52
C ASP A 233 -11.33 17.12 -6.97
N VAL A 234 -11.52 17.50 -5.71
CA VAL A 234 -10.66 18.44 -4.97
C VAL A 234 -9.19 18.09 -5.22
N ILE A 235 -8.39 19.06 -5.66
CA ILE A 235 -6.97 18.87 -5.96
C ILE A 235 -6.26 18.55 -4.66
N GLU A 236 -5.78 17.31 -4.54
CA GLU A 236 -4.90 16.90 -3.47
C GLU A 236 -3.45 17.08 -3.92
N THR A 237 -2.66 17.70 -3.08
CA THR A 237 -1.23 17.88 -3.31
C THR A 237 -0.47 17.07 -2.27
N HIS A 238 0.29 16.10 -2.74
CA HIS A 238 1.15 15.27 -1.90
C HIS A 238 2.48 16.01 -1.67
N LEU A 239 2.85 16.17 -0.43
CA LEU A 239 4.07 16.86 -0.02
C LEU A 239 4.93 15.94 0.85
N ASN A 240 6.24 16.10 0.73
CA ASN A 240 7.21 15.52 1.64
C ASN A 240 7.74 16.62 2.58
N ILE A 241 7.31 16.64 3.82
CA ILE A 241 7.77 17.62 4.81
C ILE A 241 8.69 16.92 5.80
N ASP A 242 9.99 17.15 5.68
CA ASP A 242 11.03 16.53 6.53
C ASP A 242 10.93 15.00 6.59
N GLY A 243 10.58 14.35 5.47
CA GLY A 243 10.42 12.89 5.37
C GLY A 243 9.01 12.39 5.72
N TYR A 244 8.12 13.24 6.21
CA TYR A 244 6.74 12.87 6.51
C TYR A 244 5.83 13.08 5.29
N PRO A 245 4.96 12.13 4.98
CA PRO A 245 3.95 12.29 3.93
C PRO A 245 2.85 13.22 4.41
N VAL A 246 2.56 14.25 3.67
CA VAL A 246 1.49 15.23 3.96
C VAL A 246 0.60 15.37 2.74
N VAL A 247 -0.70 15.22 2.92
CA VAL A 247 -1.71 15.39 1.87
C VAL A 247 -2.47 16.68 2.14
N VAL A 248 -2.25 17.67 1.29
CA VAL A 248 -2.93 18.96 1.39
C VAL A 248 -4.09 19.02 0.40
N SER A 249 -5.31 19.19 0.92
CA SER A 249 -6.50 19.39 0.11
C SER A 249 -6.81 20.88 0.01
N ASP A 250 -6.83 21.44 -1.23
CA ASP A 250 -7.25 22.81 -1.47
C ASP A 250 -8.78 22.88 -1.57
N THR A 251 -9.40 23.53 -0.61
CA THR A 251 -10.85 23.78 -0.60
C THR A 251 -11.24 25.09 -1.33
N ALA A 252 -10.44 25.54 -2.30
CA ALA A 252 -10.61 26.81 -3.02
C ALA A 252 -11.96 26.95 -3.75
N GLY A 253 -12.76 25.89 -3.83
CA GLY A 253 -14.06 25.87 -4.50
C GLY A 253 -15.27 26.24 -3.64
N ILE A 254 -15.09 26.55 -2.35
CA ILE A 254 -16.24 26.91 -1.48
C ILE A 254 -16.73 28.31 -1.85
N ARG A 255 -17.68 28.38 -2.78
CA ARG A 255 -18.45 29.59 -3.09
C ARG A 255 -19.89 29.35 -2.67
N ASP A 256 -20.50 30.34 -2.01
CA ASP A 256 -21.94 30.40 -1.87
C ASP A 256 -22.55 30.56 -3.26
N SER A 257 -22.95 29.46 -3.89
CA SER A 257 -23.52 29.49 -5.22
C SER A 257 -24.85 28.74 -5.31
N LYS A 258 -25.67 29.22 -6.24
CA LYS A 258 -27.04 28.72 -6.47
C LYS A 258 -27.09 27.46 -7.35
N ASN A 259 -25.95 26.96 -7.86
CA ASN A 259 -25.90 25.83 -8.78
C ASN A 259 -25.64 24.49 -8.04
N GLU A 260 -26.34 23.42 -8.42
CA GLU A 260 -26.26 22.10 -7.81
C GLU A 260 -24.84 21.47 -7.87
N ILE A 261 -24.07 21.78 -8.90
CA ILE A 261 -22.69 21.26 -9.10
C ILE A 261 -21.74 21.88 -8.06
N GLU A 262 -21.91 23.16 -7.75
CA GLU A 262 -21.10 23.88 -6.76
C GLU A 262 -21.48 23.46 -5.33
N LYS A 263 -22.77 23.18 -5.06
CA LYS A 263 -23.19 22.59 -3.75
C LYS A 263 -22.54 21.24 -3.48
N LYS A 264 -22.36 20.40 -4.50
CA LYS A 264 -21.64 19.14 -4.36
C LYS A 264 -20.15 19.37 -4.04
N GLY A 265 -19.53 20.35 -4.70
CA GLY A 265 -18.13 20.72 -4.42
C GLY A 265 -17.92 21.24 -3.00
N ILE A 266 -18.85 22.07 -2.50
CA ILE A 266 -18.84 22.58 -1.11
C ILE A 266 -18.97 21.42 -0.12
N LYS A 267 -19.92 20.52 -0.33
CA LYS A 267 -20.11 19.35 0.54
C LYS A 267 -18.86 18.47 0.58
N LEU A 268 -18.26 18.18 -0.57
CA LEU A 268 -17.04 17.38 -0.64
C LEU A 268 -15.85 18.04 0.07
N ALA A 269 -15.75 19.38 -0.04
CA ALA A 269 -14.72 20.15 0.65
C ALA A 269 -14.94 20.18 2.17
N LEU A 270 -16.20 20.23 2.62
CA LEU A 270 -16.56 20.12 4.05
C LEU A 270 -16.25 18.71 4.59
N ASP A 271 -16.66 17.65 3.87
CA ASP A 271 -16.37 16.26 4.24
C ASP A 271 -14.85 16.02 4.37
N LYS A 272 -14.04 16.61 3.48
CA LYS A 272 -12.56 16.52 3.57
C LYS A 272 -12.01 17.33 4.72
N ALA A 273 -12.59 18.49 5.01
CA ALA A 273 -12.18 19.29 6.15
C ALA A 273 -12.52 18.60 7.49
N GLU A 274 -13.66 17.92 7.59
CA GLU A 274 -14.03 17.13 8.77
C GLU A 274 -13.08 15.97 9.01
N ASN A 275 -12.62 15.30 7.92
CA ASN A 275 -11.73 14.17 7.98
C ASN A 275 -10.23 14.54 8.01
N ALA A 276 -9.88 15.82 8.01
CA ALA A 276 -8.50 16.28 8.08
C ALA A 276 -7.94 16.21 9.49
N ASP A 277 -6.66 15.82 9.59
CA ASP A 277 -5.92 15.83 10.86
C ASP A 277 -5.61 17.24 11.35
N LEU A 278 -5.48 18.19 10.41
CA LEU A 278 -5.24 19.60 10.69
C LEU A 278 -6.03 20.48 9.72
N LYS A 279 -6.72 21.47 10.28
CA LYS A 279 -7.44 22.48 9.51
C LYS A 279 -6.65 23.79 9.55
N LEU A 280 -6.18 24.27 8.40
CA LEU A 280 -5.49 25.56 8.27
C LEU A 280 -6.48 26.61 7.76
N ILE A 281 -6.84 27.57 8.61
CA ILE A 281 -7.74 28.66 8.24
C ILE A 281 -6.91 29.85 7.77
N VAL A 282 -7.07 30.19 6.49
CA VAL A 282 -6.38 31.34 5.85
C VAL A 282 -7.36 32.51 5.77
N ILE A 283 -6.97 33.64 6.39
CA ILE A 283 -7.80 34.82 6.52
C ILE A 283 -7.09 36.05 5.93
N ASP A 284 -7.82 36.90 5.23
CA ASP A 284 -7.29 38.21 4.81
C ASP A 284 -7.25 39.15 6.02
N ALA A 285 -6.08 39.60 6.40
CA ALA A 285 -5.87 40.51 7.53
C ALA A 285 -6.60 41.88 7.37
N LYS A 286 -6.96 42.26 6.13
CA LYS A 286 -7.70 43.50 5.82
C LYS A 286 -9.18 43.32 5.90
N ASN A 287 -9.69 42.09 5.81
CA ASN A 287 -11.13 41.81 5.77
C ASN A 287 -11.42 40.54 6.60
N ILE A 288 -11.53 40.73 7.91
CA ILE A 288 -11.81 39.65 8.86
C ILE A 288 -13.35 39.48 8.92
N ASP A 289 -13.89 38.69 8.00
CA ASP A 289 -15.32 38.31 8.03
C ASP A 289 -15.47 36.80 8.28
N PHE A 290 -15.92 36.44 9.48
CA PHE A 290 -16.15 35.05 9.92
C PHE A 290 -17.61 34.60 9.75
N LYS A 291 -18.30 35.05 8.74
CA LYS A 291 -19.71 34.67 8.50
C LYS A 291 -19.80 33.36 7.71
N GLY A 292 -20.90 32.63 7.92
CA GLY A 292 -21.22 31.41 7.16
C GLY A 292 -20.46 30.17 7.60
N VAL A 293 -20.07 29.32 6.64
CA VAL A 293 -19.43 28.00 6.84
C VAL A 293 -18.16 28.05 7.70
N LEU A 294 -17.40 29.16 7.64
CA LEU A 294 -16.21 29.34 8.49
C LEU A 294 -16.55 29.38 9.98
N LYS A 295 -17.68 29.97 10.34
CA LYS A 295 -18.13 30.04 11.74
C LYS A 295 -18.55 28.66 12.26
N GLU A 296 -19.29 27.89 11.44
CA GLU A 296 -19.71 26.53 11.78
C GLU A 296 -18.48 25.63 12.04
N LEU A 297 -17.46 25.66 11.15
CA LEU A 297 -16.22 24.88 11.29
C LEU A 297 -15.34 25.29 12.49
N MET A 298 -15.48 26.53 12.98
CA MET A 298 -14.79 27.00 14.19
C MET A 298 -15.53 26.61 15.46
N ASP A 299 -16.87 26.63 15.44
CA ASP A 299 -17.73 26.35 16.58
C ASP A 299 -17.78 24.83 16.92
N GLU A 300 -17.60 23.95 15.93
CA GLU A 300 -17.58 22.48 16.15
C GLU A 300 -16.28 21.93 16.78
N ASN A 301 -15.22 22.73 16.91
CA ASN A 301 -13.92 22.33 17.44
C ASN A 301 -13.43 23.18 18.62
N ALA A 302 -14.32 23.94 19.28
CA ALA A 302 -14.00 24.75 20.46
C ALA A 302 -14.24 24.00 21.77
#